data_2f9799a13db8ea308555e1b7f419f37b
#
_entry.id   2f9799a13db8ea308555e1b7f419f37b
#
_cell.length_a   1.000
_cell.length_b   1.000
_cell.length_c   1.000
_cell.angle_alpha   90.00
_cell.angle_beta   90.00
_cell.angle_gamma   90.00
#
_symmetry.space_group_name_H-M   'P 1'
#
loop_
_entity.id
_entity.type
_entity.pdbx_description
1 polymer ?
#
loop_
_entity_poly.entity_id
_entity_poly.type
_entity_poly.pdbx_seq_one_letter_code
_entity_poly.pdbx_strand_id
1 'polypeptide(L)'
;MIPVHRLSVHIKRLIAAGYKVGVCRQTETRALKAASENASAPFTRELTGLYTASTWIDDLNTHPYAPDTRAGEQTLMAIVEAPDGTHHDRVKLAVVAVDVATANITYDSFQD
;
A
#
# COMPACT_ATOMS: atom_id res chain seq x y z
N MET A 1 -5.97 -11.05 -17.83
CA MET A 1 -6.55 -9.75 -17.38
C MET A 1 -7.60 -10.04 -16.31
N ILE A 2 -7.59 -9.30 -15.22
CA ILE A 2 -8.50 -9.50 -14.10
C ILE A 2 -9.72 -8.58 -14.28
N PRO A 3 -10.96 -9.08 -14.14
CA PRO A 3 -12.14 -8.23 -14.17
C PRO A 3 -12.11 -7.19 -13.03
N VAL A 4 -12.49 -5.95 -13.32
CA VAL A 4 -12.41 -4.84 -12.35
C VAL A 4 -13.21 -5.12 -11.07
N HIS A 5 -14.38 -5.75 -11.20
CA HIS A 5 -15.23 -6.09 -10.05
C HIS A 5 -14.65 -7.19 -9.14
N ARG A 6 -13.63 -7.91 -9.58
CA ARG A 6 -12.93 -8.93 -8.78
C ARG A 6 -11.59 -8.49 -8.24
N LEU A 7 -11.20 -7.27 -8.50
CA LEU A 7 -9.89 -6.73 -8.12
C LEU A 7 -9.65 -6.83 -6.60
N SER A 8 -10.60 -6.40 -5.80
CA SER A 8 -10.50 -6.42 -4.32
C SER A 8 -10.30 -7.84 -3.77
N VAL A 9 -11.00 -8.83 -4.33
CA VAL A 9 -10.88 -10.24 -3.90
C VAL A 9 -9.46 -10.77 -4.15
N HIS A 10 -8.89 -10.45 -5.31
CA HIS A 10 -7.53 -10.89 -5.65
C HIS A 10 -6.47 -10.17 -4.81
N ILE A 11 -6.63 -8.87 -4.57
CA ILE A 11 -5.74 -8.11 -3.69
C ILE A 11 -5.74 -8.72 -2.29
N LYS A 12 -6.92 -8.96 -1.72
CA LYS A 12 -7.06 -9.61 -0.39
C LYS A 12 -6.32 -10.93 -0.31
N ARG A 13 -6.49 -11.80 -1.28
CA ARG A 13 -5.84 -13.12 -1.31
C ARG A 13 -4.31 -13.00 -1.37
N LEU A 14 -3.80 -12.11 -2.19
CA LEU A 14 -2.36 -11.92 -2.34
C LEU A 14 -1.74 -11.28 -1.09
N ILE A 15 -2.41 -10.31 -0.50
CA ILE A 15 -1.99 -9.70 0.77
C ILE A 15 -1.99 -10.72 1.90
N ALA A 16 -3.04 -11.54 2.01
CA ALA A 16 -3.13 -12.61 2.99
C ALA A 16 -2.01 -13.66 2.84
N ALA A 17 -1.50 -13.84 1.63
CA ALA A 17 -0.34 -14.68 1.35
C ALA A 17 1.01 -14.00 1.64
N GLY A 18 1.00 -12.74 2.11
CA GLY A 18 2.21 -11.98 2.45
C GLY A 18 2.86 -11.22 1.30
N TYR A 19 2.17 -11.09 0.16
CA TYR A 19 2.70 -10.36 -0.99
C TYR A 19 2.39 -8.86 -0.94
N LYS A 20 3.29 -8.07 -1.50
CA LYS A 20 3.07 -6.67 -1.84
C LYS A 20 2.43 -6.62 -3.24
N VAL A 21 1.31 -5.93 -3.38
CA VAL A 21 0.49 -5.96 -4.59
C VAL A 21 0.47 -4.59 -5.25
N GLY A 22 0.94 -4.53 -6.50
CA GLY A 22 0.80 -3.35 -7.35
C GLY A 22 -0.38 -3.52 -8.31
N VAL A 23 -1.21 -2.51 -8.43
CA VAL A 23 -2.34 -2.48 -9.36
C VAL A 23 -2.02 -1.54 -10.51
N CYS A 24 -1.95 -2.10 -11.71
CA CYS A 24 -1.78 -1.34 -12.94
C CYS A 24 -3.13 -1.25 -13.66
N ARG A 25 -3.56 -0.04 -13.94
CA ARG A 25 -4.80 0.24 -14.69
C ARG A 25 -4.50 0.85 -16.04
N GLN A 26 -5.35 0.56 -17.00
CA GLN A 26 -5.35 1.23 -18.28
C GLN A 26 -5.90 2.65 -18.10
N THR A 27 -5.13 3.65 -18.53
CA THR A 27 -5.48 5.07 -18.39
C THR A 27 -6.18 5.64 -19.61
N GLU A 28 -6.07 4.95 -20.75
CA GLU A 28 -6.67 5.38 -22.00
C GLU A 28 -7.96 4.61 -22.32
N THR A 29 -8.98 5.34 -22.77
CA THR A 29 -10.17 4.74 -23.37
C THR A 29 -9.97 4.52 -24.88
N ARG A 30 -10.76 3.62 -25.46
CA ARG A 30 -10.71 3.34 -26.91
C ARG A 30 -10.99 4.59 -27.75
N ALA A 31 -11.89 5.45 -27.29
CA ALA A 31 -12.23 6.70 -27.97
C ALA A 31 -11.08 7.71 -27.93
N LEU A 32 -10.44 7.89 -26.78
CA LEU A 32 -9.28 8.78 -26.64
C LEU A 32 -8.10 8.28 -27.49
N LYS A 33 -7.89 6.98 -27.54
CA LYS A 33 -6.81 6.40 -28.33
C LYS A 33 -7.03 6.55 -29.83
N ALA A 34 -8.25 6.41 -30.32
CA ALA A 34 -8.59 6.61 -31.73
C ALA A 34 -8.40 8.07 -32.18
N ALA A 35 -8.51 9.02 -31.25
CA ALA A 35 -8.28 10.45 -31.50
C ALA A 35 -6.81 10.86 -31.37
N SER A 36 -5.94 9.99 -30.88
CA SER A 36 -4.50 10.27 -30.71
C SER A 36 -3.68 9.87 -31.93
N GLU A 37 -2.52 10.52 -32.10
CA GLU A 37 -1.57 10.20 -33.18
C GLU A 37 -1.01 8.76 -33.08
N ASN A 38 -1.15 8.11 -31.93
CA ASN A 38 -0.66 6.76 -31.67
C ASN A 38 -1.76 5.71 -31.61
N ALA A 39 -2.75 5.79 -32.48
CA ALA A 39 -3.92 4.88 -32.50
C ALA A 39 -3.56 3.38 -32.55
N SER A 40 -2.44 3.02 -33.16
CA SER A 40 -1.96 1.63 -33.31
C SER A 40 -1.07 1.13 -32.15
N ALA A 41 -0.62 2.00 -31.26
CA ALA A 41 0.22 1.61 -30.11
C ALA A 41 -0.58 0.85 -29.04
N PRO A 42 0.04 0.06 -28.15
CA PRO A 42 -0.62 -0.51 -26.99
C PRO A 42 -1.24 0.54 -26.08
N PHE A 43 -2.31 0.19 -25.37
CA PHE A 43 -2.92 1.09 -24.38
C PHE A 43 -1.95 1.42 -23.26
N THR A 44 -1.90 2.68 -22.87
CA THR A 44 -1.10 3.14 -21.73
C THR A 44 -1.65 2.57 -20.44
N ARG A 45 -0.73 2.06 -19.59
CA ARG A 45 -1.04 1.52 -18.27
C ARG A 45 -0.16 2.18 -17.25
N GLU A 46 -0.73 2.48 -16.11
CA GLU A 46 -0.03 3.11 -14.99
C GLU A 46 -0.28 2.36 -13.70
N LEU A 47 0.72 2.39 -12.81
CA LEU A 47 0.57 1.90 -11.46
C LEU A 47 -0.33 2.85 -10.67
N THR A 48 -1.55 2.42 -10.36
CA THR A 48 -2.56 3.26 -9.68
C THR A 48 -2.69 2.97 -8.20
N GLY A 49 -2.14 1.86 -7.73
CA GLY A 49 -2.19 1.50 -6.33
C GLY A 49 -1.09 0.52 -5.96
N LEU A 50 -0.60 0.64 -4.74
CA LEU A 50 0.36 -0.27 -4.14
C LEU A 50 -0.15 -0.64 -2.76
N TYR A 51 -0.36 -1.93 -2.52
CA TYR A 51 -0.99 -2.43 -1.31
C TYR A 51 -0.13 -3.47 -0.60
N THR A 52 -0.11 -3.37 0.72
CA THR A 52 0.48 -4.35 1.63
C THR A 52 -0.56 -4.72 2.70
N ALA A 53 -0.25 -5.68 3.55
CA ALA A 53 -1.14 -6.07 4.65
C ALA A 53 -1.49 -4.89 5.57
N SER A 54 -0.57 -3.94 5.75
CA SER A 54 -0.76 -2.77 6.63
C SER A 54 -1.41 -1.57 5.92
N THR A 55 -1.42 -1.52 4.60
CA THR A 55 -1.94 -0.37 3.83
C THR A 55 -3.24 -0.66 3.11
N TRP A 56 -3.69 -1.91 3.08
CA TRP A 56 -4.98 -2.28 2.52
C TRP A 56 -6.10 -1.98 3.51
N ILE A 57 -6.99 -1.08 3.14
CA ILE A 57 -8.24 -0.81 3.86
C ILE A 57 -9.37 -1.44 3.05
N ASP A 58 -10.02 -2.43 3.64
CA ASP A 58 -11.20 -3.03 3.03
C ASP A 58 -12.37 -2.04 3.13
N ASP A 59 -12.95 -1.72 1.98
CA ASP A 59 -14.16 -0.89 1.96
C ASP A 59 -15.26 -1.63 2.71
N LEU A 60 -15.70 -1.08 3.83
CA LEU A 60 -16.61 -1.65 4.82
C LEU A 60 -17.97 -2.10 4.25
N ASN A 61 -18.20 -1.90 2.95
CA ASN A 61 -19.47 -2.21 2.29
C ASN A 61 -19.54 -3.60 1.64
N THR A 62 -18.47 -4.39 1.65
CA THR A 62 -18.49 -5.62 0.87
C THR A 62 -18.71 -6.90 1.63
N HIS A 63 -18.43 -7.00 2.92
CA HIS A 63 -18.86 -8.16 3.76
C HIS A 63 -18.61 -7.91 5.25
N PRO A 64 -19.68 -7.77 6.07
CA PRO A 64 -19.55 -7.58 7.52
C PRO A 64 -19.17 -8.86 8.30
N TYR A 65 -18.85 -9.96 7.62
CA TYR A 65 -18.77 -11.27 8.29
C TYR A 65 -17.58 -12.16 7.87
N ALA A 66 -16.46 -11.63 7.47
CA ALA A 66 -15.24 -12.41 7.43
C ALA A 66 -14.45 -12.13 8.72
N PRO A 67 -14.33 -13.10 9.65
CA PRO A 67 -13.43 -12.94 10.78
C PRO A 67 -12.01 -12.78 10.20
N ASP A 68 -11.47 -11.61 10.38
CA ASP A 68 -10.10 -11.28 10.00
C ASP A 68 -9.18 -12.03 10.98
N THR A 69 -8.82 -13.26 10.62
CA THR A 69 -8.01 -14.16 11.46
C THR A 69 -6.56 -13.68 11.63
N ARG A 70 -6.22 -12.48 11.14
CA ARG A 70 -4.89 -11.88 11.27
C ARG A 70 -4.89 -10.44 11.76
N ALA A 71 -5.92 -10.02 12.45
CA ALA A 71 -6.04 -8.65 12.98
C ALA A 71 -4.95 -8.24 14.00
N GLY A 72 -4.07 -9.15 14.39
CA GLY A 72 -3.05 -8.90 15.42
C GLY A 72 -1.62 -8.68 14.92
N GLU A 73 -1.36 -8.76 13.61
CA GLU A 73 0.03 -8.76 13.11
C GLU A 73 0.34 -7.65 12.09
N GLN A 74 -0.53 -6.67 11.92
CA GLN A 74 -0.36 -5.64 10.89
C GLN A 74 0.09 -4.32 11.50
N THR A 75 1.40 -4.16 11.63
CA THR A 75 1.99 -2.92 12.12
C THR A 75 2.64 -2.16 10.96
N LEU A 76 2.25 -0.91 10.80
CA LEU A 76 2.92 0.05 9.93
C LEU A 76 3.98 0.79 10.73
N MET A 77 5.20 0.84 10.23
CA MET A 77 6.31 1.51 10.91
C MET A 77 6.94 2.55 9.99
N ALA A 78 7.21 3.72 10.55
CA ALA A 78 8.00 4.77 9.94
C ALA A 78 9.25 5.05 10.77
N ILE A 79 10.38 5.18 10.10
CA ILE A 79 11.67 5.50 10.72
C ILE A 79 12.19 6.79 10.08
N VAL A 80 12.61 7.72 10.91
CA VAL A 80 13.24 8.97 10.50
C VAL A 80 14.62 9.05 11.11
N GLU A 81 15.61 9.34 10.30
CA GLU A 81 16.99 9.54 10.69
C GLU A 81 17.37 11.02 10.60
N ALA A 82 18.03 11.53 11.62
CA ALA A 82 18.58 12.89 11.64
C ALA A 82 20.01 12.89 12.19
N PRO A 83 20.92 13.70 11.64
CA PRO A 83 22.27 13.82 12.20
C PRO A 83 22.21 14.39 13.62
N ASP A 84 23.01 13.84 14.51
CA ASP A 84 23.20 14.45 15.81
C ASP A 84 24.12 15.68 15.67
N GLY A 85 23.57 16.86 15.92
CA GLY A 85 24.32 18.13 15.80
C GLY A 85 25.51 18.28 16.77
N THR A 86 25.64 17.38 17.74
CA THR A 86 26.73 17.40 18.76
C THR A 86 27.84 16.39 18.44
N HIS A 87 27.55 15.32 17.74
CA HIS A 87 28.50 14.26 17.40
C HIS A 87 28.34 13.86 15.94
N HIS A 88 29.39 14.09 15.13
CA HIS A 88 29.38 13.79 13.69
C HIS A 88 29.24 12.31 13.35
N ASP A 89 29.53 11.42 14.30
CA ASP A 89 29.49 9.96 14.11
C ASP A 89 28.21 9.31 14.68
N ARG A 90 27.26 10.11 15.15
CA ARG A 90 26.02 9.62 15.73
C ARG A 90 24.80 10.16 14.99
N VAL A 91 23.79 9.31 14.89
CA VAL A 91 22.50 9.66 14.30
C VAL A 91 21.40 9.53 15.34
N LYS A 92 20.44 10.41 15.28
CA LYS A 92 19.18 10.30 16.03
C LYS A 92 18.18 9.57 15.17
N LEU A 93 17.58 8.52 15.73
CA LEU A 93 16.53 7.76 15.10
C LEU A 93 15.22 8.01 15.83
N ALA A 94 14.18 8.31 15.08
CA ALA A 94 12.81 8.36 15.60
C ALA A 94 12.00 7.29 14.87
N VAL A 95 11.27 6.51 15.64
CA VAL A 95 10.44 5.41 15.16
C VAL A 95 9.00 5.63 15.59
N VAL A 96 8.08 5.48 14.66
CA VAL A 96 6.64 5.47 14.93
C VAL A 96 6.07 4.17 14.38
N ALA A 97 5.39 3.43 15.21
CA ALA A 97 4.71 2.20 14.83
C ALA A 97 3.20 2.33 15.12
N VAL A 98 2.39 1.96 14.15
CA VAL A 98 0.93 1.99 14.24
C VAL A 98 0.39 0.58 14.02
N ASP A 99 -0.33 0.08 15.00
CA ASP A 99 -1.14 -1.13 14.83
C ASP A 99 -2.43 -0.75 14.10
N VAL A 100 -2.58 -1.26 12.88
CA VAL A 100 -3.72 -0.90 12.00
C VAL A 100 -5.04 -1.46 12.56
N ALA A 101 -5.01 -2.58 13.27
CA ALA A 101 -6.21 -3.20 13.82
C ALA A 101 -6.79 -2.44 15.02
N THR A 102 -5.91 -2.00 15.93
CA THR A 102 -6.30 -1.35 17.20
C THR A 102 -6.15 0.16 17.15
N ALA A 103 -5.54 0.72 16.11
CA ALA A 103 -5.15 2.12 15.98
C ALA A 103 -4.21 2.60 17.09
N ASN A 104 -3.51 1.69 17.78
CA ASN A 104 -2.51 2.03 18.77
C ASN A 104 -1.26 2.59 18.11
N ILE A 105 -0.78 3.73 18.61
CA ILE A 105 0.43 4.39 18.13
C ILE A 105 1.50 4.27 19.20
N THR A 106 2.62 3.67 18.83
CA THR A 106 3.82 3.61 19.66
C THR A 106 4.92 4.43 19.01
N TYR A 107 5.60 5.27 19.77
CA TYR A 107 6.72 6.06 19.26
C TYR A 107 7.87 6.05 20.24
N ASP A 108 9.08 6.12 19.71
CA ASP A 108 10.30 6.21 20.48
C ASP A 108 11.38 6.96 19.71
N SER A 109 12.38 7.47 20.42
CA SER A 109 13.55 8.10 19.83
C SER A 109 14.81 7.67 20.59
N PHE A 110 15.84 7.34 19.85
CA PHE A 110 17.11 6.90 20.43
C PHE A 110 18.29 7.39 19.57
N GLN A 111 19.48 7.33 20.16
CA GLN A 111 20.74 7.66 19.49
C GLN A 111 21.50 6.37 19.22
N ASP A 112 22.02 6.30 18.01
CA ASP A 112 22.91 5.21 17.60
C ASP A 112 24.34 5.75 17.36
#